data_250a1faef444d5dfac376c89e7ea775f
#
_entry.id   250a1faef444d5dfac376c89e7ea775f
#
_cell.length_a   1.000
_cell.length_b   1.000
_cell.length_c   1.000
_cell.angle_alpha   90.00
_cell.angle_beta   90.00
_cell.angle_gamma   90.00
#
_symmetry.space_group_name_H-M   'P 1'
#
loop_
_entity.id
_entity.type
_entity.pdbx_description
1 polymer ?
#
loop_
_entity_poly.entity_id
_entity_poly.type
_entity_poly.pdbx_seq_one_letter_code
_entity_poly.pdbx_strand_id
1 'polypeptide(L)'
;FHYTDNSRMEFEERILRFFAMRDFYHISGTFKNTMNQFMTKHQNDSDDEIYEMENQYRSVMDTIKQVLGCEAFFFHGERASKFNGAVYDSIVIPFSLFPKRSLLQHADKIRDGIFNMKENDAEYRENVYVGTNAGRRVRSRITKVINIITGCIDPCEIDMPRTFDESIRQELFHRNPVCAICGNKILTIEDCEVDHI
;
A
#
# COMPACT_ATOMS: atom_id res chain seq x y z
N PHE A 1 -6.07 -0.55 20.48
CA PHE A 1 -5.37 0.70 20.81
C PHE A 1 -6.02 1.28 22.07
N HIS A 2 -5.29 1.37 23.18
CA HIS A 2 -5.73 2.16 24.34
C HIS A 2 -5.50 3.65 24.01
N TYR A 3 -6.59 4.36 23.81
CA TYR A 3 -6.64 5.80 23.60
C TYR A 3 -6.38 6.50 24.94
N THR A 4 -5.17 6.93 25.19
CA THR A 4 -4.88 7.67 26.41
C THR A 4 -4.55 9.14 26.20
N ASP A 5 -3.99 9.51 25.05
CA ASP A 5 -3.70 10.91 24.72
C ASP A 5 -3.36 11.04 23.21
N ASN A 6 -4.11 11.87 22.47
CA ASN A 6 -3.83 12.22 21.08
C ASN A 6 -3.52 13.72 20.93
N SER A 7 -2.96 14.34 21.97
CA SER A 7 -2.65 15.78 21.99
C SER A 7 -1.73 16.24 20.86
N ARG A 8 -0.98 15.30 20.25
CA ARG A 8 -0.08 15.55 19.11
C ARG A 8 -0.66 15.17 17.75
N MET A 9 -1.95 14.82 17.68
CA MET A 9 -2.60 14.36 16.46
C MET A 9 -1.87 13.18 15.77
N GLU A 10 -1.34 12.26 16.57
CA GLU A 10 -0.55 11.14 16.06
C GLU A 10 -1.39 10.15 15.24
N PHE A 11 -2.69 10.06 15.51
CA PHE A 11 -3.58 9.17 14.76
C PHE A 11 -3.89 9.75 13.39
N GLU A 12 -4.16 11.03 13.31
CA GLU A 12 -4.38 11.77 12.07
C GLU A 12 -3.12 11.75 11.21
N GLU A 13 -1.94 11.95 11.81
CA GLU A 13 -0.67 11.83 11.09
C GLU A 13 -0.49 10.43 10.49
N ARG A 14 -0.85 9.36 11.20
CA ARG A 14 -0.74 7.98 10.68
C ARG A 14 -1.63 7.75 9.47
N ILE A 15 -2.87 8.22 9.50
CA ILE A 15 -3.78 8.15 8.35
C ILE A 15 -3.23 8.96 7.18
N LEU A 16 -2.79 10.19 7.45
CA LEU A 16 -2.18 11.05 6.44
C LEU A 16 -0.93 10.40 5.82
N ARG A 17 -0.07 9.78 6.61
CA ARG A 17 1.11 9.07 6.14
C ARG A 17 0.74 7.89 5.23
N PHE A 18 -0.30 7.14 5.57
CA PHE A 18 -0.78 6.04 4.73
C PHE A 18 -1.07 6.50 3.31
N PHE A 19 -1.85 7.56 3.15
CA PHE A 19 -2.22 8.07 1.82
C PHE A 19 -1.06 8.77 1.13
N ALA A 20 -0.35 9.66 1.83
CA ALA A 20 0.71 10.46 1.26
C ALA A 20 1.92 9.63 0.80
N MET A 21 2.13 8.45 1.37
CA MET A 21 3.30 7.60 1.10
C MET A 21 3.02 6.43 0.16
N ARG A 22 1.83 6.30 -0.39
CA ARG A 22 1.53 5.21 -1.36
C ARG A 22 2.45 5.24 -2.58
N ASP A 23 2.89 6.43 -2.99
CA ASP A 23 3.92 6.60 -4.01
C ASP A 23 5.33 6.71 -3.41
N PHE A 24 5.70 5.73 -2.59
CA PHE A 24 6.95 5.73 -1.85
C PHE A 24 8.22 5.69 -2.71
N TYR A 25 8.12 5.28 -3.97
CA TYR A 25 9.24 5.29 -4.90
C TYR A 25 9.67 6.72 -5.26
N HIS A 26 8.73 7.65 -5.33
CA HIS A 26 8.95 9.05 -5.69
C HIS A 26 9.09 9.98 -4.49
N ILE A 27 9.17 9.45 -3.27
CA ILE A 27 9.44 10.27 -2.10
C ILE A 27 10.79 10.96 -2.25
N SER A 28 10.75 12.25 -2.56
CA SER A 28 11.91 13.15 -2.59
C SER A 28 11.82 14.12 -1.41
N GLY A 29 12.86 14.18 -0.60
CA GLY A 29 12.89 15.09 0.56
C GLY A 29 12.35 14.47 1.86
N THR A 30 11.67 15.29 2.65
CA THR A 30 11.17 14.90 3.97
C THR A 30 9.72 14.44 3.93
N PHE A 31 9.33 13.58 4.87
CA PHE A 31 7.92 13.19 5.07
C PHE A 31 6.98 14.39 5.18
N LYS A 32 7.40 15.43 5.87
CA LYS A 32 6.62 16.65 6.02
C LYS A 32 6.21 17.25 4.67
N ASN A 33 7.14 17.32 3.73
CA ASN A 33 6.85 17.86 2.39
C ASN A 33 5.86 16.99 1.63
N THR A 34 6.04 15.66 1.68
CA THR A 34 5.13 14.71 1.01
C THR A 34 3.71 14.80 1.60
N MET A 35 3.59 14.85 2.92
CA MET A 35 2.29 15.02 3.59
C MET A 35 1.64 16.37 3.26
N ASN A 36 2.42 17.46 3.25
CA ASN A 36 1.89 18.79 2.91
C ASN A 36 1.40 18.84 1.46
N GLN A 37 2.13 18.24 0.51
CA GLN A 37 1.70 18.15 -0.88
C GLN A 37 0.39 17.36 -1.02
N PHE A 38 0.29 16.24 -0.32
CA PHE A 38 -0.94 15.46 -0.29
C PHE A 38 -2.12 16.27 0.26
N MET A 39 -1.96 16.92 1.42
CA MET A 39 -3.02 17.77 2.00
C MET A 39 -3.44 18.90 1.07
N THR A 40 -2.46 19.55 0.40
CA THR A 40 -2.78 20.64 -0.56
C THR A 40 -3.57 20.10 -1.75
N LYS A 41 -3.24 18.91 -2.24
CA LYS A 41 -3.95 18.29 -3.37
C LYS A 41 -5.39 17.92 -3.00
N HIS A 42 -5.61 17.44 -1.78
CA HIS A 42 -6.88 16.89 -1.31
C HIS A 42 -7.69 17.86 -0.41
N GLN A 43 -7.33 19.14 -0.37
CA GLN A 43 -7.98 20.12 0.52
C GLN A 43 -9.45 20.44 0.14
N ASN A 44 -9.86 20.12 -1.08
CA ASN A 44 -11.19 20.38 -1.61
C ASN A 44 -11.91 19.11 -2.05
N ASP A 45 -11.45 17.95 -1.58
CA ASP A 45 -12.11 16.67 -1.87
C ASP A 45 -13.56 16.71 -1.35
N SER A 46 -14.46 16.10 -2.09
CA SER A 46 -15.86 15.93 -1.71
C SER A 46 -16.02 14.92 -0.59
N ASP A 47 -17.16 14.95 0.09
CA ASP A 47 -17.49 13.97 1.12
C ASP A 47 -17.46 12.53 0.60
N ASP A 48 -17.84 12.32 -0.67
CA ASP A 48 -17.80 10.99 -1.31
C ASP A 48 -16.35 10.49 -1.49
N GLU A 49 -15.43 11.36 -1.94
CA GLU A 49 -14.02 11.03 -2.08
C GLU A 49 -13.37 10.71 -0.72
N ILE A 50 -13.71 11.50 0.30
CA ILE A 50 -13.26 11.26 1.69
C ILE A 50 -13.81 9.93 2.20
N TYR A 51 -15.07 9.60 1.94
CA TYR A 51 -15.69 8.35 2.32
C TYR A 51 -15.02 7.13 1.66
N GLU A 52 -14.67 7.24 0.38
CA GLU A 52 -13.92 6.19 -0.32
C GLU A 52 -12.52 5.98 0.28
N MET A 53 -11.81 7.07 0.61
CA MET A 53 -10.52 6.99 1.31
C MET A 53 -10.67 6.30 2.68
N GLU A 54 -11.69 6.65 3.45
CA GLU A 54 -11.97 5.99 4.73
C GLU A 54 -12.19 4.49 4.56
N ASN A 55 -13.00 4.08 3.59
CA ASN A 55 -13.27 2.67 3.30
C ASN A 55 -12.00 1.92 2.88
N GLN A 56 -11.16 2.53 2.06
CA GLN A 56 -9.87 1.95 1.66
C GLN A 56 -8.98 1.73 2.88
N TYR A 57 -8.82 2.74 3.72
CA TYR A 57 -8.00 2.65 4.94
C TYR A 57 -8.53 1.56 5.89
N ARG A 58 -9.83 1.55 6.16
CA ARG A 58 -10.49 0.53 7.01
C ARG A 58 -10.27 -0.88 6.46
N SER A 59 -10.46 -1.08 5.16
CA SER A 59 -10.26 -2.38 4.51
C SER A 59 -8.82 -2.89 4.67
N VAL A 60 -7.82 -2.02 4.50
CA VAL A 60 -6.41 -2.36 4.69
C VAL A 60 -6.13 -2.72 6.16
N MET A 61 -6.61 -1.90 7.11
CA MET A 61 -6.41 -2.16 8.53
C MET A 61 -7.07 -3.47 8.99
N ASP A 62 -8.27 -3.77 8.51
CA ASP A 62 -8.96 -5.04 8.78
C ASP A 62 -8.19 -6.24 8.21
N THR A 63 -7.63 -6.09 7.01
CA THR A 63 -6.80 -7.14 6.39
C THR A 63 -5.53 -7.38 7.19
N ILE A 64 -4.83 -6.31 7.59
CA ILE A 64 -3.64 -6.42 8.45
C ILE A 64 -3.98 -7.12 9.77
N LYS A 65 -5.10 -6.75 10.40
CA LYS A 65 -5.55 -7.39 11.64
C LYS A 65 -5.82 -8.89 11.46
N GLN A 66 -6.41 -9.28 10.33
CA GLN A 66 -6.67 -10.69 10.03
C GLN A 66 -5.39 -11.48 9.74
N VAL A 67 -4.43 -10.90 9.02
CA VAL A 67 -3.18 -11.55 8.62
C VAL A 67 -2.16 -11.55 9.76
N LEU A 68 -1.90 -10.39 10.39
CA LEU A 68 -0.80 -10.20 11.35
C LEU A 68 -1.25 -10.12 12.81
N GLY A 69 -2.54 -9.95 13.07
CA GLY A 69 -3.07 -9.84 14.43
C GLY A 69 -2.75 -8.50 15.10
N CYS A 70 -2.83 -8.49 16.44
CA CYS A 70 -2.66 -7.28 17.25
C CYS A 70 -1.21 -6.78 17.31
N GLU A 71 -0.25 -7.63 17.00
CA GLU A 71 1.20 -7.33 17.07
C GLU A 71 1.76 -6.80 15.75
N ALA A 72 0.89 -6.56 14.75
CA ALA A 72 1.30 -6.10 13.42
C ALA A 72 2.33 -4.97 13.44
N PHE A 73 2.10 -3.96 14.27
CA PHE A 73 2.90 -2.73 14.33
C PHE A 73 3.88 -2.66 15.49
N PHE A 74 4.03 -3.77 16.22
CA PHE A 74 5.03 -3.87 17.27
C PHE A 74 6.31 -4.49 16.74
N PHE A 75 7.39 -4.16 17.41
CA PHE A 75 8.68 -4.77 17.13
C PHE A 75 9.03 -5.74 18.26
N HIS A 76 9.45 -6.96 17.92
CA HIS A 76 9.85 -7.96 18.92
C HIS A 76 11.23 -7.63 19.50
N GLY A 77 11.39 -7.73 20.83
CA GLY A 77 12.60 -7.44 21.57
C GLY A 77 12.31 -6.73 22.90
N GLU A 78 13.31 -6.15 23.57
CA GLU A 78 13.17 -5.47 24.86
C GLU A 78 12.16 -4.30 24.88
N ARG A 79 11.73 -3.81 23.73
CA ARG A 79 10.72 -2.76 23.54
C ARG A 79 9.47 -3.25 22.81
N ALA A 80 9.21 -4.53 22.84
CA ALA A 80 8.18 -5.24 22.06
C ALA A 80 6.73 -4.76 22.28
N SER A 81 6.46 -4.06 23.37
CA SER A 81 5.10 -3.63 23.71
C SER A 81 4.70 -2.26 23.16
N LYS A 82 5.56 -1.61 22.37
CA LYS A 82 5.29 -0.26 21.88
C LYS A 82 5.06 -0.26 20.37
N PHE A 83 4.05 0.50 19.96
CA PHE A 83 3.81 0.85 18.57
C PHE A 83 5.05 1.52 17.96
N ASN A 84 5.43 1.07 16.76
CA ASN A 84 6.53 1.66 16.00
C ASN A 84 6.01 2.22 14.67
N GLY A 85 6.10 3.54 14.49
CA GLY A 85 5.62 4.22 13.27
C GLY A 85 6.35 3.80 11.99
N ALA A 86 7.62 3.41 12.07
CA ALA A 86 8.36 2.94 10.91
C ALA A 86 7.96 1.49 10.52
N VAL A 87 7.62 0.66 11.50
CA VAL A 87 7.02 -0.66 11.25
C VAL A 87 5.63 -0.49 10.67
N TYR A 88 4.82 0.45 11.18
CA TYR A 88 3.50 0.77 10.63
C TYR A 88 3.60 1.12 9.14
N ASP A 89 4.43 2.09 8.75
CA ASP A 89 4.60 2.48 7.36
C ASP A 89 5.02 1.29 6.47
N SER A 90 5.95 0.47 6.96
CA SER A 90 6.48 -0.67 6.20
C SER A 90 5.46 -1.77 5.94
N ILE A 91 4.37 -1.83 6.70
CA ILE A 91 3.33 -2.85 6.59
C ILE A 91 2.09 -2.29 5.89
N VAL A 92 1.60 -1.12 6.32
CA VAL A 92 0.32 -0.60 5.84
C VAL A 92 0.37 -0.26 4.35
N ILE A 93 1.50 0.25 3.87
CA ILE A 93 1.67 0.61 2.46
C ILE A 93 1.68 -0.64 1.57
N PRO A 94 2.53 -1.67 1.78
CA PRO A 94 2.46 -2.90 1.01
C PRO A 94 1.07 -3.55 1.03
N PHE A 95 0.43 -3.65 2.19
CA PHE A 95 -0.92 -4.24 2.28
C PHE A 95 -1.98 -3.49 1.47
N SER A 96 -1.76 -2.21 1.15
CA SER A 96 -2.64 -1.44 0.26
C SER A 96 -2.40 -1.70 -1.23
N LEU A 97 -1.29 -2.35 -1.59
CA LEU A 97 -0.90 -2.59 -2.99
C LEU A 97 -1.35 -3.96 -3.52
N PHE A 98 -1.72 -4.88 -2.63
CA PHE A 98 -2.10 -6.24 -3.03
C PHE A 98 -3.59 -6.49 -2.78
N PRO A 99 -4.23 -7.34 -3.61
CA PRO A 99 -5.63 -7.69 -3.42
C PRO A 99 -5.86 -8.35 -2.05
N LYS A 100 -6.89 -7.90 -1.33
CA LYS A 100 -7.26 -8.44 -0.02
C LYS A 100 -7.41 -9.96 -0.04
N ARG A 101 -8.02 -10.51 -1.10
CA ARG A 101 -8.22 -11.95 -1.26
C ARG A 101 -6.90 -12.71 -1.23
N SER A 102 -5.91 -12.26 -2.01
CA SER A 102 -4.61 -12.91 -2.09
C SER A 102 -3.84 -12.83 -0.77
N LEU A 103 -3.90 -11.67 -0.08
CA LEU A 103 -3.30 -11.50 1.24
C LEU A 103 -3.89 -12.46 2.27
N LEU A 104 -5.22 -12.65 2.27
CA LEU A 104 -5.89 -13.55 3.21
C LEU A 104 -5.64 -15.03 2.87
N GLN A 105 -5.57 -15.38 1.58
CA GLN A 105 -5.31 -16.74 1.12
C GLN A 105 -3.93 -17.24 1.55
N HIS A 106 -2.94 -16.34 1.61
CA HIS A 106 -1.56 -16.63 1.98
C HIS A 106 -1.18 -16.08 3.37
N ALA A 107 -2.17 -15.82 4.24
CA ALA A 107 -2.01 -15.13 5.52
C ALA A 107 -0.90 -15.71 6.41
N ASP A 108 -0.85 -17.03 6.55
CA ASP A 108 0.13 -17.67 7.43
C ASP A 108 1.56 -17.49 6.92
N LYS A 109 1.80 -17.72 5.63
CA LYS A 109 3.14 -17.53 5.01
C LYS A 109 3.60 -16.08 5.09
N ILE A 110 2.69 -15.13 4.84
CA ILE A 110 2.98 -13.70 4.92
C ILE A 110 3.30 -13.30 6.36
N ARG A 111 2.52 -13.80 7.33
CA ARG A 111 2.74 -13.56 8.76
C ARG A 111 4.10 -14.05 9.20
N ASP A 112 4.41 -15.32 8.90
CA ASP A 112 5.67 -15.94 9.27
C ASP A 112 6.86 -15.21 8.64
N GLY A 113 6.76 -14.83 7.37
CA GLY A 113 7.80 -14.08 6.67
C GLY A 113 8.04 -12.70 7.29
N ILE A 114 6.97 -11.95 7.60
CA ILE A 114 7.09 -10.63 8.23
C ILE A 114 7.64 -10.71 9.65
N PHE A 115 7.21 -11.68 10.44
CA PHE A 115 7.72 -11.84 11.81
C PHE A 115 9.18 -12.29 11.81
N ASN A 116 9.54 -13.24 10.95
CA ASN A 116 10.93 -13.64 10.78
C ASN A 116 11.82 -12.45 10.33
N MET A 117 11.36 -11.61 9.42
CA MET A 117 12.08 -10.40 9.03
C MET A 117 12.26 -9.45 10.22
N LYS A 118 11.22 -9.21 11.01
CA LYS A 118 11.31 -8.36 12.20
C LYS A 118 12.36 -8.88 13.20
N GLU A 119 12.48 -10.17 13.36
CA GLU A 119 13.40 -10.80 14.32
C GLU A 119 14.82 -10.88 13.80
N ASN A 120 15.02 -11.28 12.55
CA ASN A 120 16.29 -11.77 12.05
C ASN A 120 16.94 -10.86 10.99
N ASP A 121 16.22 -9.94 10.36
CA ASP A 121 16.79 -9.02 9.36
C ASP A 121 17.41 -7.79 10.03
N ALA A 122 18.73 -7.78 10.16
CA ALA A 122 19.49 -6.71 10.79
C ALA A 122 19.31 -5.35 10.07
N GLU A 123 19.25 -5.35 8.73
CA GLU A 123 19.04 -4.13 7.94
C GLU A 123 17.64 -3.56 8.15
N TYR A 124 16.60 -4.42 8.17
CA TYR A 124 15.24 -3.98 8.49
C TYR A 124 15.18 -3.36 9.89
N ARG A 125 15.80 -4.03 10.87
CA ARG A 125 15.87 -3.53 12.25
C ARG A 125 16.52 -2.16 12.32
N GLU A 126 17.64 -1.96 11.63
CA GLU A 126 18.29 -0.66 11.56
C GLU A 126 17.38 0.39 10.90
N ASN A 127 16.70 0.06 9.82
CA ASN A 127 15.84 0.97 9.07
C ASN A 127 14.56 1.40 9.83
N VAL A 128 14.14 0.66 10.88
CA VAL A 128 12.99 1.03 11.72
C VAL A 128 13.39 1.73 13.02
N TYR A 129 14.69 1.79 13.36
CA TYR A 129 15.17 2.43 14.59
C TYR A 129 15.98 3.69 14.34
N VAL A 130 16.78 3.75 13.28
CA VAL A 130 17.73 4.83 13.03
C VAL A 130 17.33 5.59 11.77
N GLY A 131 17.25 6.93 11.86
CA GLY A 131 16.99 7.78 10.71
C GLY A 131 15.73 7.40 9.91
N THR A 132 14.67 7.07 10.61
CA THR A 132 13.44 6.44 10.07
C THR A 132 12.74 7.26 8.99
N ASN A 133 13.05 8.57 8.90
CA ASN A 133 12.46 9.50 7.93
C ASN A 133 13.30 9.67 6.64
N ALA A 134 14.49 9.04 6.57
CA ALA A 134 15.32 9.10 5.37
C ALA A 134 14.67 8.28 4.23
N GLY A 135 14.43 8.88 3.08
CA GLY A 135 13.73 8.26 1.95
C GLY A 135 14.31 6.91 1.53
N ARG A 136 15.64 6.73 1.56
CA ARG A 136 16.28 5.43 1.29
C ARG A 136 15.84 4.35 2.29
N ARG A 137 15.80 4.66 3.58
CA ARG A 137 15.39 3.71 4.64
C ARG A 137 13.91 3.38 4.56
N VAL A 138 13.09 4.38 4.22
CA VAL A 138 11.66 4.18 3.96
C VAL A 138 11.45 3.20 2.81
N ARG A 139 12.06 3.46 1.68
CA ARG A 139 11.97 2.56 0.51
C ARG A 139 12.45 1.16 0.84
N SER A 140 13.62 1.02 1.49
CA SER A 140 14.17 -0.28 1.84
C SER A 140 13.19 -1.10 2.70
N ARG A 141 12.66 -0.54 3.80
CA ARG A 141 11.77 -1.30 4.69
C ARG A 141 10.42 -1.66 4.05
N ILE A 142 9.87 -0.79 3.19
CA ILE A 142 8.64 -1.07 2.43
C ILE A 142 8.90 -2.17 1.39
N THR A 143 9.98 -2.06 0.62
CA THR A 143 10.35 -3.06 -0.40
C THR A 143 10.58 -4.44 0.20
N LYS A 144 11.18 -4.54 1.39
CA LYS A 144 11.34 -5.84 2.07
C LYS A 144 10.00 -6.53 2.33
N VAL A 145 8.98 -5.81 2.78
CA VAL A 145 7.64 -6.37 3.00
C VAL A 145 6.97 -6.72 1.67
N ILE A 146 7.11 -5.88 0.64
CA ILE A 146 6.62 -6.19 -0.71
C ILE A 146 7.24 -7.50 -1.20
N ASN A 147 8.55 -7.68 -1.07
CA ASN A 147 9.24 -8.90 -1.51
C ASN A 147 8.75 -10.16 -0.77
N ILE A 148 8.45 -10.04 0.53
CA ILE A 148 7.85 -11.16 1.29
C ILE A 148 6.48 -11.51 0.72
N ILE A 149 5.61 -10.51 0.54
CA ILE A 149 4.26 -10.72 0.01
C ILE A 149 4.33 -11.32 -1.40
N THR A 150 5.13 -10.75 -2.29
CA THR A 150 5.31 -11.23 -3.67
C THR A 150 5.87 -12.66 -3.71
N GLY A 151 6.75 -13.01 -2.78
CA GLY A 151 7.28 -14.37 -2.67
C GLY A 151 6.28 -15.41 -2.13
N CYS A 152 5.19 -14.96 -1.53
CA CYS A 152 4.12 -15.82 -1.01
C CYS A 152 2.95 -16.00 -1.99
N ILE A 153 2.72 -15.03 -2.87
CA ILE A 153 1.59 -14.98 -3.79
C ILE A 153 2.06 -15.41 -5.18
N ASP A 154 1.34 -16.32 -5.82
CA ASP A 154 1.60 -16.66 -7.22
C ASP A 154 1.40 -15.42 -8.11
N PRO A 155 2.31 -15.10 -9.04
CA PRO A 155 2.12 -13.99 -9.98
C PRO A 155 0.77 -14.01 -10.71
N CYS A 156 0.22 -15.19 -10.98
CA CYS A 156 -1.11 -15.35 -11.59
C CYS A 156 -2.26 -14.93 -10.63
N GLU A 157 -2.02 -14.88 -9.34
CA GLU A 157 -3.02 -14.44 -8.33
C GLU A 157 -2.99 -12.93 -8.07
N ILE A 158 -1.92 -12.26 -8.50
CA ILE A 158 -1.80 -10.81 -8.50
C ILE A 158 -2.54 -10.24 -9.74
N ASP A 159 -3.58 -10.92 -10.16
CA ASP A 159 -4.39 -10.47 -11.28
C ASP A 159 -4.99 -9.09 -10.93
N MET A 160 -4.36 -8.07 -11.48
CA MET A 160 -4.97 -6.74 -11.59
C MET A 160 -6.38 -6.93 -12.11
N PRO A 161 -7.38 -6.18 -11.66
CA PRO A 161 -8.74 -6.39 -12.13
C PRO A 161 -8.72 -6.51 -13.64
N ARG A 162 -9.22 -7.64 -14.17
CA ARG A 162 -9.26 -7.95 -15.62
C ARG A 162 -10.09 -6.92 -16.38
N THR A 163 -10.86 -6.12 -15.66
CA THR A 163 -11.61 -5.00 -16.21
C THR A 163 -10.86 -3.72 -15.96
N PHE A 164 -10.32 -3.15 -17.02
CA PHE A 164 -9.85 -1.78 -17.00
C PHE A 164 -11.03 -0.85 -16.77
N ASP A 165 -10.80 0.25 -16.04
CA ASP A 165 -11.77 1.31 -15.88
C ASP A 165 -12.22 1.82 -17.26
N GLU A 166 -13.50 2.15 -17.39
CA GLU A 166 -14.10 2.65 -18.61
C GLU A 166 -13.34 3.86 -19.19
N SER A 167 -12.76 4.69 -18.30
CA SER A 167 -11.90 5.82 -18.71
C SER A 167 -10.66 5.38 -19.49
N ILE A 168 -10.00 4.30 -19.05
CA ILE A 168 -8.82 3.75 -19.72
C ILE A 168 -9.21 3.13 -21.07
N ARG A 169 -10.33 2.43 -21.11
CA ARG A 169 -10.88 1.85 -22.34
C ARG A 169 -11.18 2.94 -23.38
N GLN A 170 -11.79 4.04 -22.95
CA GLN A 170 -12.07 5.20 -23.81
C GLN A 170 -10.78 5.85 -24.30
N GLU A 171 -9.81 6.08 -23.44
CA GLU A 171 -8.53 6.68 -23.79
C GLU A 171 -7.79 5.83 -24.84
N LEU A 172 -7.68 4.51 -24.61
CA LEU A 172 -7.01 3.60 -25.54
C LEU A 172 -7.72 3.52 -26.89
N PHE A 173 -9.06 3.45 -26.90
CA PHE A 173 -9.85 3.47 -28.11
C PHE A 173 -9.64 4.75 -28.93
N HIS A 174 -9.65 5.92 -28.29
CA HIS A 174 -9.39 7.20 -28.95
C HIS A 174 -7.96 7.33 -29.48
N ARG A 175 -7.00 6.74 -28.74
CA ARG A 175 -5.58 6.80 -29.10
C ARG A 175 -5.23 5.91 -30.27
N ASN A 176 -5.74 4.68 -30.31
CA ASN A 176 -5.45 3.71 -31.36
C ASN A 176 -6.56 2.64 -31.47
N PRO A 177 -7.62 2.88 -32.28
CA PRO A 177 -8.73 1.94 -32.42
C PRO A 177 -8.38 0.78 -33.34
N VAL A 178 -7.32 0.05 -33.04
CA VAL A 178 -6.87 -1.15 -33.84
C VAL A 178 -6.70 -2.33 -32.88
N CYS A 179 -7.29 -3.46 -33.24
CA CYS A 179 -7.16 -4.68 -32.45
C CYS A 179 -5.70 -5.18 -32.49
N ALA A 180 -5.10 -5.34 -31.32
CA ALA A 180 -3.72 -5.81 -31.19
C ALA A 180 -3.53 -7.27 -31.65
N ILE A 181 -4.61 -8.07 -31.65
CA ILE A 181 -4.58 -9.50 -32.04
C ILE A 181 -4.68 -9.67 -33.55
N CYS A 182 -5.67 -9.04 -34.18
CA CYS A 182 -5.94 -9.28 -35.62
C CYS A 182 -5.59 -8.10 -36.53
N GLY A 183 -5.20 -6.95 -35.98
CA GLY A 183 -4.86 -5.76 -36.76
C GLY A 183 -6.04 -5.02 -37.38
N ASN A 184 -7.27 -5.48 -37.16
CA ASN A 184 -8.46 -4.83 -37.70
C ASN A 184 -8.82 -3.56 -36.95
N LYS A 185 -9.38 -2.59 -37.67
CA LYS A 185 -9.91 -1.37 -37.05
C LYS A 185 -11.16 -1.69 -36.25
N ILE A 186 -11.18 -1.26 -35.01
CA ILE A 186 -12.34 -1.32 -34.10
C ILE A 186 -13.22 -0.12 -34.42
N LEU A 187 -14.51 -0.36 -34.73
CA LEU A 187 -15.40 0.71 -35.19
C LEU A 187 -16.13 1.42 -34.05
N THR A 188 -16.48 0.68 -33.02
CA THR A 188 -17.20 1.25 -31.85
C THR A 188 -16.49 0.83 -30.56
N ILE A 189 -16.67 1.62 -29.50
CA ILE A 189 -16.06 1.35 -28.20
C ILE A 189 -16.64 0.09 -27.54
N GLU A 190 -17.86 -0.26 -27.87
CA GLU A 190 -18.56 -1.46 -27.40
C GLU A 190 -17.88 -2.74 -27.88
N ASP A 191 -17.21 -2.68 -29.06
CA ASP A 191 -16.46 -3.79 -29.64
C ASP A 191 -15.02 -3.86 -29.12
N CYS A 192 -14.63 -2.97 -28.21
CA CYS A 192 -13.29 -2.87 -27.64
C CYS A 192 -13.22 -3.54 -26.27
N GLU A 193 -12.38 -4.55 -26.14
CA GLU A 193 -11.95 -5.06 -24.83
C GLU A 193 -10.47 -4.70 -24.61
N VAL A 194 -10.13 -4.34 -23.38
CA VAL A 194 -8.74 -4.05 -23.00
C VAL A 194 -8.22 -5.24 -22.20
N ASP A 195 -7.10 -5.79 -22.63
CA ASP A 195 -6.43 -6.91 -21.98
C ASP A 195 -4.96 -6.58 -21.73
N HIS A 196 -4.35 -7.31 -20.78
CA HIS A 196 -2.92 -7.26 -20.53
C HIS A 196 -2.18 -8.12 -21.58
N ILE A 197 -1.20 -7.54 -22.25
CA ILE A 197 -0.31 -8.24 -23.16
C ILE A 197 1.04 -8.41 -22.50
#